data_16f95a5b7a47761b41fcad84c6cfab4e
#
_entry.id   16f95a5b7a47761b41fcad84c6cfab4e
#
_cell.length_a   1.000
_cell.length_b   1.000
_cell.length_c   1.000
_cell.angle_alpha   90.00
_cell.angle_beta   90.00
_cell.angle_gamma   90.00
#
_symmetry.space_group_name_H-M   'P 1'
#
loop_
_entity.id
_entity.type
_entity.pdbx_description
1 polymer ?
#
loop_
_entity_poly.entity_id
_entity_poly.type
_entity_poly.pdbx_seq_one_letter_code
_entity_poly.pdbx_strand_id
1 'polypeptide(L)'
;MSSSTEMKGYVLGVIGVTVFAATLPITKIAVGSDAEPLMSGQFVTLARAAIAAMLSALWLLWVRPPMPRGRDWLWLGVTACAVVIGFPLFMGLAMRHVDGTHASVVLGALPLATAACGALLHGQRAPRHFWLAAVAGAALVMAFAMWNAPTAAGIGMGSLSITGADLLLLCAVLCAALGYTTGADLAKKHRSETVISWALVVASPITLPGMLMTWPSAPMPAASWFALAYVALFSMWIGFFAWYRGLALGGVM
;
A
#
# COMPACT_ATOMS: atom_id res chain seq x y z
N MET A 1 -19.01 -20.61 -4.80
CA MET A 1 -19.17 -19.24 -5.41
C MET A 1 -19.38 -19.45 -6.90
N SER A 2 -20.18 -18.59 -7.59
CA SER A 2 -20.33 -18.76 -9.05
C SER A 2 -19.07 -18.27 -9.76
N SER A 3 -18.66 -18.91 -10.85
CA SER A 3 -17.54 -18.51 -11.72
C SER A 3 -17.58 -17.02 -12.12
N SER A 4 -18.78 -16.45 -12.26
CA SER A 4 -19.00 -15.02 -12.54
C SER A 4 -18.57 -14.09 -11.39
N THR A 5 -18.69 -14.52 -10.13
CA THR A 5 -18.32 -13.72 -8.96
C THR A 5 -16.80 -13.67 -8.79
N GLU A 6 -16.13 -14.79 -9.01
CA GLU A 6 -14.67 -14.88 -8.99
C GLU A 6 -14.04 -14.05 -10.10
N MET A 7 -14.59 -14.11 -11.32
CA MET A 7 -14.13 -13.29 -12.44
C MET A 7 -14.23 -11.79 -12.13
N LYS A 8 -15.34 -11.34 -11.51
CA LYS A 8 -15.47 -9.94 -11.05
C LYS A 8 -14.40 -9.58 -10.01
N GLY A 9 -14.10 -10.50 -9.09
CA GLY A 9 -13.01 -10.32 -8.11
C GLY A 9 -11.66 -10.11 -8.77
N TYR A 10 -11.31 -10.93 -9.76
CA TYR A 10 -10.06 -10.79 -10.52
C TYR A 10 -9.99 -9.47 -11.29
N VAL A 11 -11.02 -9.09 -12.00
CA VAL A 11 -11.06 -7.81 -12.75
C VAL A 11 -10.85 -6.61 -11.81
N LEU A 12 -11.55 -6.59 -10.68
CA LEU A 12 -11.38 -5.53 -9.68
C LEU A 12 -9.97 -5.55 -9.05
N GLY A 13 -9.41 -6.74 -8.81
CA GLY A 13 -8.03 -6.89 -8.36
C GLY A 13 -7.03 -6.31 -9.35
N VAL A 14 -7.17 -6.60 -10.64
CA VAL A 14 -6.32 -6.06 -11.72
C VAL A 14 -6.43 -4.53 -11.77
N ILE A 15 -7.64 -3.96 -11.68
CA ILE A 15 -7.83 -2.50 -11.64
C ILE A 15 -7.10 -1.91 -10.42
N GLY A 16 -7.27 -2.49 -9.23
CA GLY A 16 -6.59 -2.03 -8.02
C GLY A 16 -5.08 -2.08 -8.14
N VAL A 17 -4.52 -3.20 -8.63
CA VAL A 17 -3.07 -3.38 -8.84
C VAL A 17 -2.53 -2.37 -9.86
N THR A 18 -3.25 -2.12 -10.95
CA THR A 18 -2.84 -1.14 -11.97
C THR A 18 -2.73 0.26 -11.37
N VAL A 19 -3.72 0.67 -10.58
CA VAL A 19 -3.67 1.95 -9.85
C VAL A 19 -2.50 2.00 -8.87
N PHE A 20 -2.25 0.90 -8.14
CA PHE A 20 -1.16 0.84 -7.16
C PHE A 20 0.21 0.75 -7.81
N ALA A 21 0.35 0.15 -8.99
CA ALA A 21 1.62 0.07 -9.72
C ALA A 21 2.21 1.46 -10.00
N ALA A 22 1.37 2.44 -10.30
CA ALA A 22 1.81 3.82 -10.49
C ALA A 22 2.25 4.53 -9.19
N THR A 23 1.96 3.96 -8.02
CA THR A 23 2.28 4.60 -6.72
C THR A 23 3.78 4.80 -6.54
N LEU A 24 4.60 3.80 -6.92
CA LEU A 24 6.06 3.87 -6.77
C LEU A 24 6.69 5.02 -7.56
N PRO A 25 6.54 5.09 -8.90
CA PRO A 25 7.14 6.15 -9.69
C PRO A 25 6.56 7.52 -9.32
N ILE A 26 5.27 7.61 -9.01
CA ILE A 26 4.65 8.88 -8.63
C ILE A 26 5.10 9.33 -7.24
N THR A 27 5.26 8.42 -6.27
CA THR A 27 5.84 8.77 -4.97
C THR A 27 7.28 9.29 -5.14
N LYS A 28 8.07 8.69 -6.04
CA LYS A 28 9.42 9.17 -6.35
C LYS A 28 9.42 10.61 -6.88
N ILE A 29 8.47 10.96 -7.74
CA ILE A 29 8.28 12.35 -8.22
C ILE A 29 7.95 13.30 -7.05
N ALA A 30 7.19 12.83 -6.06
CA ALA A 30 6.85 13.66 -4.90
C ALA A 30 8.03 13.87 -3.95
N VAL A 31 8.80 12.81 -3.63
CA VAL A 31 9.87 12.87 -2.62
C VAL A 31 11.23 13.25 -3.18
N GLY A 32 11.45 13.12 -4.49
CA GLY A 32 12.74 13.36 -5.12
C GLY A 32 13.76 12.25 -4.86
N SER A 33 15.03 12.63 -4.86
CA SER A 33 16.19 11.74 -4.59
C SER A 33 17.07 12.33 -3.49
N ASP A 34 18.11 11.60 -3.11
CA ASP A 34 19.13 12.13 -2.17
C ASP A 34 19.88 13.32 -2.73
N ALA A 35 20.10 13.36 -4.06
CA ALA A 35 20.76 14.48 -4.75
C ALA A 35 19.85 15.71 -4.88
N GLU A 36 18.55 15.48 -5.08
CA GLU A 36 17.53 16.53 -5.22
C GLU A 36 16.33 16.19 -4.33
N PRO A 37 16.42 16.44 -3.03
CA PRO A 37 15.34 16.16 -2.11
C PRO A 37 14.20 17.15 -2.28
N LEU A 38 12.98 16.63 -2.41
CA LEU A 38 11.75 17.40 -2.52
C LEU A 38 10.92 17.26 -1.21
N MET A 39 9.65 16.84 -1.32
CA MET A 39 8.82 16.62 -0.14
C MET A 39 9.39 15.50 0.73
N SER A 40 9.33 15.64 2.06
CA SER A 40 9.73 14.54 2.94
C SER A 40 8.77 13.36 2.79
N GLY A 41 9.29 12.12 2.91
CA GLY A 41 8.45 10.92 2.88
C GLY A 41 7.38 10.93 3.98
N GLN A 42 7.68 11.55 5.12
CA GLN A 42 6.73 11.78 6.21
C GLN A 42 5.60 12.70 5.78
N PHE A 43 5.92 13.86 5.19
CA PHE A 43 4.92 14.80 4.69
C PHE A 43 4.02 14.13 3.64
N VAL A 44 4.61 13.48 2.63
CA VAL A 44 3.83 12.80 1.58
C VAL A 44 2.88 11.75 2.17
N THR A 45 3.35 10.96 3.16
CA THR A 45 2.53 9.97 3.85
C THR A 45 1.36 10.62 4.59
N LEU A 46 1.64 11.61 5.41
CA LEU A 46 0.63 12.25 6.26
C LEU A 46 -0.35 13.09 5.45
N ALA A 47 0.15 13.83 4.45
CA ALA A 47 -0.67 14.68 3.60
C ALA A 47 -1.60 13.85 2.68
N ARG A 48 -1.10 12.76 2.06
CA ARG A 48 -1.98 11.90 1.24
C ARG A 48 -3.09 11.26 2.06
N ALA A 49 -2.77 10.83 3.28
CA ALA A 49 -3.75 10.24 4.19
C ALA A 49 -4.74 11.29 4.72
N ALA A 50 -4.29 12.49 5.06
CA ALA A 50 -5.14 13.59 5.51
C ALA A 50 -6.12 14.04 4.41
N ILE A 51 -5.64 14.23 3.18
CA ILE A 51 -6.49 14.57 2.02
C ILE A 51 -7.53 13.47 1.79
N ALA A 52 -7.11 12.21 1.75
CA ALA A 52 -8.01 11.08 1.57
C ALA A 52 -9.01 10.95 2.74
N ALA A 53 -8.59 11.25 3.98
CA ALA A 53 -9.47 11.24 5.16
C ALA A 53 -10.56 12.32 5.08
N MET A 54 -10.23 13.53 4.63
CA MET A 54 -11.21 14.59 4.42
C MET A 54 -12.27 14.19 3.39
N LEU A 55 -11.83 13.64 2.25
CA LEU A 55 -12.75 13.16 1.22
C LEU A 55 -13.59 11.97 1.72
N SER A 56 -12.97 11.05 2.48
CA SER A 56 -13.65 9.93 3.11
C SER A 56 -14.70 10.39 4.12
N ALA A 57 -14.42 11.41 4.93
CA ALA A 57 -15.37 11.98 5.86
C ALA A 57 -16.57 12.58 5.13
N LEU A 58 -16.35 13.35 4.06
CA LEU A 58 -17.42 13.90 3.22
C LEU A 58 -18.25 12.78 2.58
N TRP A 59 -17.60 11.74 2.07
CA TRP A 59 -18.28 10.59 1.48
C TRP A 59 -19.13 9.83 2.51
N LEU A 60 -18.59 9.58 3.72
CA LEU A 60 -19.31 8.91 4.81
C LEU A 60 -20.52 9.74 5.29
N LEU A 61 -20.39 11.07 5.36
CA LEU A 61 -21.50 11.97 5.71
C LEU A 61 -22.60 11.96 4.65
N TRP A 62 -22.23 11.82 3.39
CA TRP A 62 -23.17 11.76 2.27
C TRP A 62 -23.88 10.41 2.18
N VAL A 63 -23.13 9.31 2.19
CA VAL A 63 -23.67 7.94 2.00
C VAL A 63 -24.31 7.40 3.28
N ARG A 64 -23.85 7.85 4.45
CA ARG A 64 -24.31 7.44 5.80
C ARG A 64 -24.40 5.92 5.95
N PRO A 65 -23.31 5.17 5.69
CA PRO A 65 -23.30 3.73 5.86
C PRO A 65 -23.49 3.36 7.34
N PRO A 66 -23.91 2.11 7.64
CA PRO A 66 -23.99 1.63 9.01
C PRO A 66 -22.64 1.78 9.70
N MET A 67 -22.65 2.28 10.95
CA MET A 67 -21.43 2.42 11.73
C MET A 67 -20.84 1.06 12.09
N PRO A 68 -19.50 0.92 12.05
CA PRO A 68 -18.82 -0.26 12.54
C PRO A 68 -19.16 -0.53 14.01
N ARG A 69 -19.18 -1.79 14.45
CA ARG A 69 -19.58 -2.18 15.81
C ARG A 69 -18.54 -3.08 16.48
N GLY A 70 -18.36 -2.89 17.76
CA GLY A 70 -17.54 -3.78 18.61
C GLY A 70 -16.11 -3.94 18.08
N ARG A 71 -15.71 -5.16 17.77
CA ARG A 71 -14.35 -5.49 17.30
C ARG A 71 -13.99 -4.94 15.93
N ASP A 72 -14.96 -4.49 15.11
CA ASP A 72 -14.65 -3.91 13.81
C ASP A 72 -13.84 -2.62 13.96
N TRP A 73 -14.04 -1.83 15.03
CA TRP A 73 -13.21 -0.66 15.33
C TRP A 73 -11.75 -1.00 15.59
N LEU A 74 -11.48 -2.12 16.28
CA LEU A 74 -10.11 -2.58 16.50
C LEU A 74 -9.44 -2.95 15.17
N TRP A 75 -10.14 -3.72 14.33
CA TRP A 75 -9.60 -4.12 13.02
C TRP A 75 -9.46 -2.94 12.06
N LEU A 76 -10.36 -1.95 12.12
CA LEU A 76 -10.20 -0.69 11.39
C LEU A 76 -8.96 0.07 11.86
N GLY A 77 -8.70 0.12 13.17
CA GLY A 77 -7.49 0.71 13.74
C GLY A 77 -6.23 0.00 13.25
N VAL A 78 -6.21 -1.33 13.24
CA VAL A 78 -5.10 -2.13 12.69
C VAL A 78 -4.92 -1.85 11.20
N THR A 79 -6.00 -1.83 10.42
CA THR A 79 -5.95 -1.50 9.00
C THR A 79 -5.43 -0.08 8.76
N ALA A 80 -5.89 0.89 9.56
CA ALA A 80 -5.44 2.28 9.50
C ALA A 80 -3.94 2.41 9.80
N CYS A 81 -3.47 1.80 10.89
CA CYS A 81 -2.04 1.80 11.23
C CYS A 81 -1.20 1.12 10.15
N ALA A 82 -1.70 0.06 9.55
CA ALA A 82 -0.96 -0.75 8.57
C ALA A 82 -0.92 -0.09 7.18
N VAL A 83 -2.07 0.15 6.53
CA VAL A 83 -2.08 0.64 5.13
C VAL A 83 -2.18 2.15 5.00
N VAL A 84 -2.73 2.87 5.98
CA VAL A 84 -2.86 4.34 5.88
C VAL A 84 -1.57 5.03 6.33
N ILE A 85 -0.92 4.51 7.37
CA ILE A 85 0.29 5.12 7.95
C ILE A 85 1.52 4.27 7.64
N GLY A 86 1.58 3.03 8.09
CA GLY A 86 2.79 2.21 8.09
C GLY A 86 3.36 1.95 6.69
N PHE A 87 2.57 1.37 5.81
CA PHE A 87 3.01 1.09 4.44
C PHE A 87 3.50 2.35 3.71
N PRO A 88 2.74 3.47 3.63
CA PRO A 88 3.22 4.64 2.91
C PRO A 88 4.40 5.34 3.59
N LEU A 89 4.48 5.30 4.92
CA LEU A 89 5.59 5.89 5.65
C LEU A 89 6.90 5.17 5.34
N PHE A 90 6.94 3.86 5.54
CA PHE A 90 8.13 3.07 5.27
C PHE A 90 8.52 3.12 3.79
N MET A 91 7.53 3.07 2.90
CA MET A 91 7.72 3.24 1.46
C MET A 91 8.30 4.62 1.12
N GLY A 92 7.70 5.70 1.62
CA GLY A 92 8.14 7.08 1.34
C GLY A 92 9.55 7.37 1.87
N LEU A 93 9.91 6.80 3.02
CA LEU A 93 11.26 6.88 3.57
C LEU A 93 12.27 6.11 2.71
N ALA A 94 11.93 4.87 2.31
CA ALA A 94 12.81 4.03 1.51
C ALA A 94 13.04 4.61 0.11
N MET A 95 11.99 5.13 -0.54
CA MET A 95 12.04 5.65 -1.92
C MET A 95 12.97 6.83 -2.12
N ARG A 96 13.43 7.47 -1.06
CA ARG A 96 14.47 8.50 -1.15
C ARG A 96 15.83 7.88 -1.48
N HIS A 97 16.14 6.72 -0.89
CA HIS A 97 17.45 6.06 -0.94
C HIS A 97 17.58 4.99 -2.03
N VAL A 98 16.46 4.52 -2.58
CA VAL A 98 16.43 3.49 -3.62
C VAL A 98 15.59 3.94 -4.82
N ASP A 99 15.82 3.30 -5.96
CA ASP A 99 14.98 3.50 -7.15
C ASP A 99 13.72 2.62 -7.12
N GLY A 100 12.79 2.91 -8.04
CA GLY A 100 11.53 2.17 -8.12
C GLY A 100 11.71 0.70 -8.50
N THR A 101 12.77 0.35 -9.25
CA THR A 101 13.09 -1.02 -9.66
C THR A 101 13.45 -1.85 -8.44
N HIS A 102 14.39 -1.36 -7.63
CA HIS A 102 14.80 -2.01 -6.38
C HIS A 102 13.60 -2.19 -5.42
N ALA A 103 12.82 -1.14 -5.19
CA ALA A 103 11.63 -1.21 -4.35
C ALA A 103 10.63 -2.26 -4.86
N SER A 104 10.43 -2.36 -6.19
CA SER A 104 9.52 -3.33 -6.81
C SER A 104 9.95 -4.78 -6.55
N VAL A 105 11.26 -5.06 -6.47
CA VAL A 105 11.78 -6.40 -6.13
C VAL A 105 11.33 -6.80 -4.75
N VAL A 106 11.58 -5.94 -3.76
CA VAL A 106 11.22 -6.23 -2.36
C VAL A 106 9.69 -6.36 -2.22
N LEU A 107 8.93 -5.50 -2.90
CA LEU A 107 7.46 -5.59 -2.93
C LEU A 107 6.94 -6.84 -3.65
N GLY A 108 7.73 -7.46 -4.49
CA GLY A 108 7.43 -8.78 -5.09
C GLY A 108 7.20 -9.89 -4.05
N ALA A 109 7.66 -9.71 -2.80
CA ALA A 109 7.37 -10.59 -1.68
C ALA A 109 5.96 -10.39 -1.07
N LEU A 110 5.23 -9.34 -1.46
CA LEU A 110 3.93 -8.99 -0.88
C LEU A 110 2.87 -10.11 -0.95
N PRO A 111 2.72 -10.87 -2.05
CA PRO A 111 1.78 -11.99 -2.09
C PRO A 111 2.10 -13.06 -1.04
N LEU A 112 3.38 -13.39 -0.85
CA LEU A 112 3.83 -14.34 0.18
C LEU A 112 3.52 -13.83 1.59
N ALA A 113 3.84 -12.56 1.85
CA ALA A 113 3.57 -11.93 3.14
C ALA A 113 2.06 -11.85 3.44
N THR A 114 1.23 -11.53 2.44
CA THR A 114 -0.23 -11.47 2.57
C THR A 114 -0.82 -12.85 2.86
N ALA A 115 -0.33 -13.90 2.18
CA ALA A 115 -0.75 -15.27 2.45
C ALA A 115 -0.33 -15.75 3.84
N ALA A 116 0.89 -15.42 4.27
CA ALA A 116 1.36 -15.72 5.61
C ALA A 116 0.49 -15.01 6.68
N CYS A 117 0.16 -13.74 6.50
CA CYS A 117 -0.77 -13.01 7.36
C CYS A 117 -2.16 -13.68 7.40
N GLY A 118 -2.71 -14.07 6.24
CA GLY A 118 -3.98 -14.79 6.16
C GLY A 118 -3.96 -16.12 6.90
N ALA A 119 -2.88 -16.89 6.75
CA ALA A 119 -2.70 -18.16 7.47
C ALA A 119 -2.61 -17.96 8.99
N LEU A 120 -1.85 -16.96 9.45
CA LEU A 120 -1.64 -16.68 10.86
C LEU A 120 -2.90 -16.12 11.55
N LEU A 121 -3.59 -15.18 10.90
CA LEU A 121 -4.74 -14.49 11.49
C LEU A 121 -6.03 -15.32 11.45
N HIS A 122 -6.19 -16.18 10.43
CA HIS A 122 -7.46 -16.87 10.18
C HIS A 122 -7.32 -18.40 10.14
N GLY A 123 -6.13 -18.94 10.38
CA GLY A 123 -5.88 -20.37 10.26
C GLY A 123 -6.10 -20.91 8.84
N GLN A 124 -6.11 -20.04 7.85
CA GLN A 124 -6.31 -20.41 6.45
C GLN A 124 -5.10 -21.20 5.95
N ARG A 125 -5.35 -22.35 5.33
CA ARG A 125 -4.30 -23.15 4.72
C ARG A 125 -4.31 -22.93 3.23
N ALA A 126 -3.35 -22.14 2.74
CA ALA A 126 -3.16 -21.99 1.31
C ALA A 126 -2.76 -23.36 0.68
N PRO A 127 -3.35 -23.74 -0.44
CA PRO A 127 -2.99 -24.96 -1.14
C PRO A 127 -1.54 -24.88 -1.67
N ARG A 128 -0.91 -26.05 -1.87
CA ARG A 128 0.51 -26.09 -2.30
C ARG A 128 0.77 -25.32 -3.61
N HIS A 129 -0.14 -25.39 -4.55
CA HIS A 129 -0.01 -24.66 -5.83
C HIS A 129 0.02 -23.15 -5.65
N PHE A 130 -0.69 -22.60 -4.65
CA PHE A 130 -0.61 -21.18 -4.31
C PHE A 130 0.81 -20.78 -3.86
N TRP A 131 1.41 -21.56 -2.94
CA TRP A 131 2.78 -21.29 -2.48
C TRP A 131 3.79 -21.39 -3.62
N LEU A 132 3.64 -22.38 -4.50
CA LEU A 132 4.48 -22.51 -5.70
C LEU A 132 4.34 -21.29 -6.61
N ALA A 133 3.12 -20.84 -6.89
CA ALA A 133 2.88 -19.66 -7.71
C ALA A 133 3.42 -18.38 -7.08
N ALA A 134 3.25 -18.20 -5.76
CA ALA A 134 3.72 -17.03 -5.04
C ALA A 134 5.26 -16.97 -5.01
N VAL A 135 5.94 -18.12 -4.76
CA VAL A 135 7.41 -18.21 -4.81
C VAL A 135 7.92 -17.99 -6.23
N ALA A 136 7.28 -18.60 -7.24
CA ALA A 136 7.66 -18.41 -8.64
C ALA A 136 7.49 -16.93 -9.06
N GLY A 137 6.40 -16.27 -8.67
CA GLY A 137 6.17 -14.85 -8.92
C GLY A 137 7.24 -13.97 -8.28
N ALA A 138 7.56 -14.20 -7.00
CA ALA A 138 8.62 -13.49 -6.30
C ALA A 138 9.99 -13.71 -6.97
N ALA A 139 10.31 -14.95 -7.35
CA ALA A 139 11.56 -15.29 -8.05
C ALA A 139 11.66 -14.60 -9.41
N LEU A 140 10.57 -14.54 -10.19
CA LEU A 140 10.53 -13.83 -11.47
C LEU A 140 10.76 -12.34 -11.31
N VAL A 141 10.14 -11.71 -10.32
CA VAL A 141 10.35 -10.27 -10.03
C VAL A 141 11.80 -10.03 -9.63
N MET A 142 12.38 -10.86 -8.75
CA MET A 142 13.80 -10.75 -8.39
C MET A 142 14.72 -10.95 -9.59
N ALA A 143 14.48 -11.97 -10.42
CA ALA A 143 15.28 -12.23 -11.62
C ALA A 143 15.20 -11.05 -12.61
N PHE A 144 14.01 -10.50 -12.85
CA PHE A 144 13.81 -9.32 -13.71
C PHE A 144 14.58 -8.10 -13.18
N ALA A 145 14.55 -7.86 -11.89
CA ALA A 145 15.25 -6.73 -11.31
C ALA A 145 16.78 -6.91 -11.34
N MET A 146 17.27 -8.12 -11.10
CA MET A 146 18.70 -8.44 -11.27
C MET A 146 19.14 -8.27 -12.73
N TRP A 147 18.27 -8.62 -13.69
CA TRP A 147 18.53 -8.42 -15.12
C TRP A 147 18.62 -6.96 -15.51
N ASN A 148 17.77 -6.11 -14.96
CA ASN A 148 17.71 -4.67 -15.27
C ASN A 148 18.58 -3.81 -14.32
N ALA A 149 19.31 -4.42 -13.38
CA ALA A 149 20.23 -3.67 -12.53
C ALA A 149 21.32 -3.02 -13.39
N PRO A 150 21.57 -1.70 -13.25
CA PRO A 150 22.61 -1.03 -14.00
C PRO A 150 23.97 -1.67 -13.66
N THR A 151 24.69 -2.17 -14.67
CA THR A 151 26.03 -2.76 -14.53
C THR A 151 27.08 -1.77 -14.03
N ALA A 152 26.76 -0.48 -13.99
CA ALA A 152 27.64 0.59 -13.53
C ALA A 152 27.86 0.64 -11.99
N ALA A 153 27.08 -0.07 -11.21
CA ALA A 153 27.19 -0.05 -9.73
C ALA A 153 27.75 -1.33 -9.14
N GLY A 154 28.68 -2.03 -9.83
CA GLY A 154 29.55 -3.04 -9.20
C GLY A 154 28.82 -4.07 -8.30
N ILE A 155 27.56 -4.42 -8.58
CA ILE A 155 26.86 -5.49 -7.90
C ILE A 155 27.34 -6.82 -8.53
N GLY A 156 28.60 -7.10 -8.30
CA GLY A 156 29.05 -8.49 -8.34
C GLY A 156 28.27 -9.26 -7.28
N MET A 157 27.96 -10.51 -7.54
CA MET A 157 27.30 -11.48 -6.64
C MET A 157 27.89 -11.58 -5.21
N GLY A 158 28.65 -10.58 -4.75
CA GLY A 158 29.41 -10.55 -3.50
C GLY A 158 28.97 -9.57 -2.42
N SER A 159 28.00 -8.69 -2.63
CA SER A 159 27.53 -7.81 -1.56
C SER A 159 26.01 -7.73 -1.47
N LEU A 160 25.38 -8.79 -0.98
CA LEU A 160 24.05 -8.76 -0.37
C LEU A 160 24.14 -8.02 0.99
N SER A 161 24.55 -6.77 0.97
CA SER A 161 24.45 -5.93 2.16
C SER A 161 23.02 -5.42 2.27
N ILE A 162 22.26 -5.99 3.22
CA ILE A 162 20.94 -5.46 3.59
C ILE A 162 21.15 -4.02 4.05
N THR A 163 20.58 -3.08 3.33
CA THR A 163 20.64 -1.66 3.65
C THR A 163 19.49 -1.25 4.58
N GLY A 164 19.58 -0.09 5.21
CA GLY A 164 18.46 0.46 5.97
C GLY A 164 17.20 0.66 5.12
N ALA A 165 17.35 0.94 3.82
CA ALA A 165 16.24 1.06 2.89
C ALA A 165 15.53 -0.28 2.65
N ASP A 166 16.25 -1.40 2.60
CA ASP A 166 15.66 -2.74 2.47
C ASP A 166 14.82 -3.11 3.69
N LEU A 167 15.29 -2.75 4.89
CA LEU A 167 14.52 -2.95 6.12
C LEU A 167 13.23 -2.12 6.11
N LEU A 168 13.28 -0.87 5.64
CA LEU A 168 12.10 -0.03 5.48
C LEU A 168 11.11 -0.64 4.48
N LEU A 169 11.58 -1.14 3.33
CA LEU A 169 10.74 -1.82 2.34
C LEU A 169 10.13 -3.10 2.90
N LEU A 170 10.90 -3.88 3.67
CA LEU A 170 10.36 -5.08 4.33
C LEU A 170 9.26 -4.71 5.35
N CYS A 171 9.47 -3.67 6.16
CA CYS A 171 8.44 -3.15 7.05
C CYS A 171 7.19 -2.70 6.27
N ALA A 172 7.37 -2.05 5.11
CA ALA A 172 6.27 -1.67 4.23
C ALA A 172 5.49 -2.91 3.75
N VAL A 173 6.19 -3.96 3.29
CA VAL A 173 5.56 -5.23 2.88
C VAL A 173 4.74 -5.85 4.00
N LEU A 174 5.28 -5.92 5.22
CA LEU A 174 4.56 -6.48 6.38
C LEU A 174 3.34 -5.64 6.75
N CYS A 175 3.45 -4.32 6.73
CA CYS A 175 2.32 -3.42 6.94
C CYS A 175 1.25 -3.60 5.86
N ALA A 176 1.61 -3.66 4.58
CA ALA A 176 0.66 -3.86 3.51
C ALA A 176 -0.03 -5.23 3.64
N ALA A 177 0.72 -6.30 3.89
CA ALA A 177 0.18 -7.65 4.08
C ALA A 177 -0.85 -7.71 5.21
N LEU A 178 -0.53 -7.12 6.37
CA LEU A 178 -1.44 -7.04 7.51
C LEU A 178 -2.70 -6.25 7.16
N GLY A 179 -2.55 -5.07 6.59
CA GLY A 179 -3.68 -4.19 6.28
C GLY A 179 -4.55 -4.71 5.12
N TYR A 180 -3.98 -5.41 4.14
CA TYR A 180 -4.76 -6.06 3.08
C TYR A 180 -5.58 -7.22 3.63
N THR A 181 -5.01 -8.03 4.51
CA THR A 181 -5.72 -9.15 5.13
C THR A 181 -6.85 -8.65 6.01
N THR A 182 -6.57 -7.72 6.94
CA THR A 182 -7.59 -7.19 7.87
C THR A 182 -8.66 -6.37 7.15
N GLY A 183 -8.28 -5.56 6.16
CA GLY A 183 -9.20 -4.79 5.34
C GLY A 183 -10.08 -5.66 4.45
N ALA A 184 -9.55 -6.74 3.89
CA ALA A 184 -10.34 -7.71 3.10
C ALA A 184 -11.39 -8.41 3.96
N ASP A 185 -11.08 -8.76 5.21
CA ASP A 185 -12.06 -9.37 6.10
C ASP A 185 -13.17 -8.42 6.51
N LEU A 186 -12.83 -7.17 6.77
CA LEU A 186 -13.83 -6.14 6.99
C LEU A 186 -14.69 -5.92 5.74
N ALA A 187 -14.12 -6.02 4.54
CA ALA A 187 -14.82 -5.87 3.27
C ALA A 187 -15.77 -7.05 2.94
N LYS A 188 -15.69 -8.17 3.67
CA LYS A 188 -16.71 -9.24 3.62
C LYS A 188 -17.99 -8.85 4.37
N LYS A 189 -17.89 -7.97 5.36
CA LYS A 189 -19.02 -7.53 6.22
C LYS A 189 -19.55 -6.16 5.82
N HIS A 190 -18.67 -5.28 5.37
CA HIS A 190 -18.95 -3.91 4.99
C HIS A 190 -18.60 -3.69 3.52
N ARG A 191 -19.11 -2.61 2.92
CA ARG A 191 -18.68 -2.22 1.56
C ARG A 191 -17.21 -1.79 1.59
N SER A 192 -16.46 -2.13 0.55
CA SER A 192 -15.02 -1.84 0.45
C SER A 192 -14.72 -0.36 0.61
N GLU A 193 -15.55 0.50 0.02
CA GLU A 193 -15.47 1.95 0.11
C GLU A 193 -15.64 2.43 1.56
N THR A 194 -16.53 1.76 2.31
CA THR A 194 -16.79 2.06 3.73
C THR A 194 -15.59 1.68 4.59
N VAL A 195 -14.97 0.53 4.32
CA VAL A 195 -13.82 0.04 5.09
C VAL A 195 -12.64 1.01 5.01
N ILE A 196 -12.21 1.36 3.80
CA ILE A 196 -11.06 2.28 3.64
C ILE A 196 -11.41 3.69 4.14
N SER A 197 -12.63 4.16 3.91
CA SER A 197 -13.05 5.49 4.37
C SER A 197 -13.06 5.59 5.90
N TRP A 198 -13.55 4.57 6.62
CA TRP A 198 -13.44 4.54 8.08
C TRP A 198 -12.00 4.40 8.56
N ALA A 199 -11.16 3.59 7.92
CA ALA A 199 -9.75 3.48 8.28
C ALA A 199 -9.02 4.83 8.14
N LEU A 200 -9.30 5.60 7.09
CA LEU A 200 -8.76 6.93 6.87
C LEU A 200 -9.24 7.93 7.92
N VAL A 201 -10.54 7.92 8.26
CA VAL A 201 -11.09 8.78 9.31
C VAL A 201 -10.52 8.41 10.68
N VAL A 202 -10.34 7.12 10.99
CA VAL A 202 -9.68 6.67 12.23
C VAL A 202 -8.23 7.15 12.31
N ALA A 203 -7.52 7.23 11.19
CA ALA A 203 -6.15 7.76 11.13
C ALA A 203 -6.08 9.29 11.19
N SER A 204 -7.17 10.01 10.93
CA SER A 204 -7.18 11.47 10.78
C SER A 204 -6.67 12.25 12.00
N PRO A 205 -6.85 11.83 13.27
CA PRO A 205 -6.30 12.54 14.42
C PRO A 205 -4.76 12.58 14.44
N ILE A 206 -4.11 11.65 13.74
CA ILE A 206 -2.65 11.62 13.58
C ILE A 206 -2.25 12.30 12.28
N THR A 207 -2.96 12.00 11.18
CA THR A 207 -2.52 12.42 9.84
C THR A 207 -2.77 13.90 9.58
N LEU A 208 -3.84 14.50 10.10
CA LEU A 208 -4.12 15.93 9.93
C LEU A 208 -3.12 16.82 10.66
N PRO A 209 -2.87 16.66 11.98
CA PRO A 209 -1.85 17.44 12.66
C PRO A 209 -0.45 17.15 12.10
N GLY A 210 -0.15 15.88 11.82
CA GLY A 210 1.15 15.48 11.28
C GLY A 210 1.43 16.09 9.91
N MET A 211 0.44 16.22 9.03
CA MET A 211 0.57 16.94 7.77
C MET A 211 0.98 18.41 8.00
N LEU A 212 0.34 19.10 8.95
CA LEU A 212 0.65 20.49 9.24
C LEU A 212 2.04 20.65 9.85
N MET A 213 2.43 19.73 10.75
CA MET A 213 3.75 19.76 11.40
C MET A 213 4.92 19.45 10.45
N THR A 214 4.65 18.68 9.39
CA THR A 214 5.67 18.28 8.40
C THR A 214 5.58 19.08 7.11
N TRP A 215 4.83 20.19 7.09
CA TRP A 215 4.64 21.00 5.89
C TRP A 215 5.98 21.49 5.33
N PRO A 216 6.19 21.40 4.01
CA PRO A 216 7.46 21.83 3.42
C PRO A 216 7.72 23.31 3.67
N SER A 217 8.90 23.64 4.15
CA SER A 217 9.31 25.03 4.42
C SER A 217 9.75 25.78 3.16
N ALA A 218 10.10 25.06 2.09
CA ALA A 218 10.51 25.63 0.81
C ALA A 218 9.41 25.45 -0.25
N PRO A 219 9.36 26.30 -1.29
CA PRO A 219 8.48 26.10 -2.44
C PRO A 219 8.78 24.78 -3.14
N MET A 220 7.73 24.00 -3.40
CA MET A 220 7.84 22.72 -4.09
C MET A 220 7.38 22.84 -5.54
N PRO A 221 7.99 22.08 -6.47
CA PRO A 221 7.56 22.05 -7.87
C PRO A 221 6.09 21.62 -7.99
N ALA A 222 5.38 22.14 -8.98
CA ALA A 222 4.01 21.74 -9.26
C ALA A 222 3.86 20.24 -9.49
N ALA A 223 4.85 19.59 -10.11
CA ALA A 223 4.88 18.15 -10.34
C ALA A 223 4.78 17.36 -9.03
N SER A 224 5.43 17.81 -7.94
CA SER A 224 5.36 17.15 -6.63
C SER A 224 3.97 17.26 -6.01
N TRP A 225 3.29 18.38 -6.20
CA TRP A 225 1.90 18.55 -5.74
C TRP A 225 0.91 17.70 -6.52
N PHE A 226 1.07 17.60 -7.86
CA PHE A 226 0.27 16.68 -8.67
C PHE A 226 0.53 15.21 -8.31
N ALA A 227 1.78 14.86 -8.04
CA ALA A 227 2.14 13.53 -7.57
C ALA A 227 1.48 13.22 -6.21
N LEU A 228 1.52 14.16 -5.26
CA LEU A 228 0.83 14.04 -3.98
C LEU A 228 -0.68 13.88 -4.16
N ALA A 229 -1.31 14.69 -5.02
CA ALA A 229 -2.73 14.58 -5.31
C ALA A 229 -3.10 13.22 -5.89
N TYR A 230 -2.31 12.68 -6.83
CA TYR A 230 -2.52 11.34 -7.37
C TYR A 230 -2.47 10.26 -6.28
N VAL A 231 -1.40 10.25 -5.47
CA VAL A 231 -1.27 9.21 -4.44
C VAL A 231 -2.32 9.34 -3.34
N ALA A 232 -2.83 10.54 -3.08
CA ALA A 232 -3.93 10.76 -2.15
C ALA A 232 -5.27 10.23 -2.69
N LEU A 233 -5.61 10.58 -3.93
CA LEU A 233 -6.92 10.25 -4.53
C LEU A 233 -6.97 8.80 -5.01
N PHE A 234 -6.03 8.43 -5.86
CA PHE A 234 -6.08 7.15 -6.55
C PHE A 234 -5.46 6.03 -5.72
N SER A 235 -4.25 6.23 -5.19
CA SER A 235 -3.57 5.18 -4.47
C SER A 235 -4.08 4.98 -3.03
N MET A 236 -4.51 6.05 -2.34
CA MET A 236 -4.92 5.95 -0.94
C MET A 236 -6.43 5.74 -0.76
N TRP A 237 -7.26 6.10 -1.73
CA TRP A 237 -8.72 6.06 -1.59
C TRP A 237 -9.39 5.23 -2.69
N ILE A 238 -9.47 5.72 -3.92
CA ILE A 238 -10.24 5.07 -5.01
C ILE A 238 -9.70 3.68 -5.34
N GLY A 239 -8.36 3.50 -5.37
CA GLY A 239 -7.75 2.21 -5.64
C GLY A 239 -8.13 1.13 -4.64
N PHE A 240 -8.33 1.50 -3.38
CA PHE A 240 -8.79 0.57 -2.34
C PHE A 240 -10.24 0.13 -2.51
N PHE A 241 -11.09 0.89 -3.19
CA PHE A 241 -12.46 0.45 -3.50
C PHE A 241 -12.43 -0.83 -4.35
N ALA A 242 -11.67 -0.78 -5.43
CA ALA A 242 -11.50 -1.93 -6.32
C ALA A 242 -10.72 -3.05 -5.63
N TRP A 243 -9.62 -2.72 -4.94
CA TRP A 243 -8.73 -3.70 -4.30
C TRP A 243 -9.44 -4.51 -3.22
N TYR A 244 -10.03 -3.87 -2.21
CA TYR A 244 -10.74 -4.60 -1.16
C TYR A 244 -11.96 -5.36 -1.68
N ARG A 245 -12.66 -4.82 -2.68
CA ARG A 245 -13.77 -5.55 -3.31
C ARG A 245 -13.24 -6.78 -4.05
N GLY A 246 -12.12 -6.64 -4.75
CA GLY A 246 -11.44 -7.75 -5.42
C GLY A 246 -11.06 -8.86 -4.43
N LEU A 247 -10.38 -8.50 -3.34
CA LEU A 247 -9.98 -9.44 -2.28
C LEU A 247 -11.19 -10.08 -1.58
N ALA A 248 -12.26 -9.34 -1.34
CA ALA A 248 -13.46 -9.88 -0.70
C ALA A 248 -14.20 -10.89 -1.58
N LEU A 249 -14.18 -10.73 -2.91
CA LEU A 249 -14.83 -11.61 -3.87
C LEU A 249 -13.93 -12.76 -4.34
N GLY A 250 -12.64 -12.51 -4.53
CA GLY A 250 -11.67 -13.47 -5.04
C GLY A 250 -10.90 -14.24 -3.95
N GLY A 251 -10.98 -13.79 -2.68
CA GLY A 251 -10.18 -14.30 -1.59
C GLY A 251 -8.81 -13.62 -1.49
N VAL A 252 -8.15 -13.81 -0.34
CA VAL A 252 -6.79 -13.27 -0.07
C VAL A 252 -5.71 -14.22 -0.58
N MET A 253 -6.14 -15.43 -0.99
CA MET A 253 -5.31 -16.54 -1.48
C MET A 253 -5.89 -17.12 -2.75
#